data_acd8bcc35d2f8163ba0ae62df151a963
#
_entry.id   acd8bcc35d2f8163ba0ae62df151a963
#
_cell.length_a   1.000
_cell.length_b   1.000
_cell.length_c   1.000
_cell.angle_alpha   90.00
_cell.angle_beta   90.00
_cell.angle_gamma   90.00
#
_symmetry.space_group_name_H-M   'P 1'
#
loop_
_entity.id
_entity.type
_entity.pdbx_description
1 polymer ?
#
loop_
_entity_poly.entity_id
_entity_poly.type
_entity_poly.pdbx_seq_one_letter_code
_entity_poly.pdbx_strand_id
1 'polypeptide(L)'
;MKTVLIVTFVSFGSPANGEDIMKENLKEGLEIILEHEGLYSDDPKDSGGATMRGVTQKVYENYVDRPVSKDEMKTLSVSDVTPIYEKEYWTRIKGDLLPAGIDVQILDMAINAGVSRAAKLLQKVVGTKVDGGIGSQTLAAVSKMNTVDVIENYAAQREAFYKRLNQPRFEKGWLRRNEKTKIEALKLAGS
;
A
#
# COMPACT_ATOMS: atom_id res chain seq x y z
N MET A 1 4.53 15.54 56.92
CA MET A 1 4.34 15.91 55.54
C MET A 1 3.83 14.67 54.80
N LYS A 2 2.57 14.68 54.37
CA LYS A 2 1.96 13.56 53.59
C LYS A 2 2.09 13.88 52.10
N THR A 3 2.88 13.08 51.40
CA THR A 3 3.02 13.17 49.93
C THR A 3 1.77 12.58 49.30
N VAL A 4 0.99 13.42 48.62
CA VAL A 4 -0.17 12.98 47.83
C VAL A 4 0.36 12.56 46.46
N LEU A 5 0.23 11.29 46.13
CA LEU A 5 0.51 10.74 44.80
C LEU A 5 -0.70 11.04 43.91
N ILE A 6 -0.54 11.98 42.94
CA ILE A 6 -1.56 12.25 41.92
C ILE A 6 -1.38 11.21 40.84
N VAL A 7 -2.26 10.21 40.80
CA VAL A 7 -2.37 9.28 39.66
C VAL A 7 -3.17 9.99 38.58
N THR A 8 -2.50 10.44 37.54
CA THR A 8 -3.14 10.93 36.33
C THR A 8 -3.72 9.74 35.57
N PHE A 9 -5.04 9.63 35.54
CA PHE A 9 -5.74 8.71 34.68
C PHE A 9 -5.54 9.20 33.24
N VAL A 10 -4.72 8.49 32.47
CA VAL A 10 -4.72 8.62 31.02
C VAL A 10 -6.02 7.95 30.56
N SER A 11 -6.95 8.75 30.07
CA SER A 11 -8.17 8.26 29.43
C SER A 11 -7.75 7.52 28.15
N PHE A 12 -7.80 6.21 28.17
CA PHE A 12 -7.80 5.42 26.93
C PHE A 12 -9.10 5.76 26.20
N GLY A 13 -8.97 6.40 25.04
CA GLY A 13 -10.09 6.62 24.12
C GLY A 13 -10.80 5.30 23.82
N SER A 14 -12.10 5.37 23.57
CA SER A 14 -12.89 4.23 23.12
C SER A 14 -12.17 3.49 21.98
N PRO A 15 -12.26 2.15 21.92
CA PRO A 15 -11.66 1.43 20.80
C PRO A 15 -12.21 2.00 19.50
N ALA A 16 -11.30 2.40 18.59
CA ALA A 16 -11.65 2.86 17.26
C ALA A 16 -12.55 1.82 16.59
N ASN A 17 -13.62 2.26 15.93
CA ASN A 17 -14.47 1.37 15.16
C ASN A 17 -13.63 0.69 14.08
N GLY A 18 -13.96 -0.54 13.69
CA GLY A 18 -13.18 -1.30 12.72
C GLY A 18 -12.89 -0.55 11.40
N GLU A 19 -13.79 0.35 10.98
CA GLU A 19 -13.60 1.24 9.83
C GLU A 19 -12.48 2.28 10.03
N ASP A 20 -12.28 2.78 11.24
CA ASP A 20 -11.24 3.75 11.56
C ASP A 20 -9.86 3.09 11.55
N ILE A 21 -9.75 1.86 12.07
CA ILE A 21 -8.51 1.05 12.05
C ILE A 21 -8.12 0.71 10.61
N MET A 22 -9.06 0.33 9.77
CA MET A 22 -8.83 -0.03 8.36
C MET A 22 -8.36 1.14 7.52
N LYS A 23 -8.90 2.35 7.75
CA LYS A 23 -8.43 3.58 7.08
C LYS A 23 -7.04 3.99 7.56
N GLU A 24 -6.71 3.70 8.80
CA GLU A 24 -5.41 3.95 9.38
C GLU A 24 -4.33 3.07 8.73
N ASN A 25 -4.59 1.78 8.53
CA ASN A 25 -3.69 0.85 7.84
C ASN A 25 -3.41 1.27 6.38
N LEU A 26 -4.45 1.70 5.64
CA LEU A 26 -4.25 2.21 4.28
C LEU A 26 -3.38 3.46 4.28
N LYS A 27 -3.63 4.40 5.17
CA LYS A 27 -2.87 5.65 5.27
C LYS A 27 -1.42 5.38 5.63
N GLU A 28 -1.16 4.56 6.64
CA GLU A 28 0.18 4.15 7.04
C GLU A 28 0.91 3.42 5.91
N GLY A 29 0.23 2.50 5.22
CA GLY A 29 0.76 1.81 4.06
C GLY A 29 1.12 2.76 2.91
N LEU A 30 0.30 3.78 2.66
CA LEU A 30 0.59 4.81 1.65
C LEU A 30 1.74 5.71 2.07
N GLU A 31 1.86 6.09 3.33
CA GLU A 31 3.01 6.86 3.84
C GLU A 31 4.31 6.10 3.56
N ILE A 32 4.37 4.81 3.89
CA ILE A 32 5.51 3.93 3.62
C ILE A 32 5.83 3.86 2.11
N ILE A 33 4.80 3.67 1.28
CA ILE A 33 4.96 3.48 -0.17
C ILE A 33 5.36 4.78 -0.87
N LEU A 34 4.74 5.91 -0.51
CA LEU A 34 4.90 7.20 -1.18
C LEU A 34 6.08 8.03 -0.66
N GLU A 35 6.65 7.67 0.49
CA GLU A 35 7.84 8.33 1.05
C GLU A 35 9.06 8.28 0.10
N HIS A 36 9.08 7.32 -0.82
CA HIS A 36 10.22 7.00 -1.68
C HIS A 36 10.05 7.41 -3.14
N GLU A 37 8.88 7.88 -3.53
CA GLU A 37 8.65 8.42 -4.87
C GLU A 37 8.82 9.95 -4.83
N GLY A 38 9.48 10.53 -5.83
CA GLY A 38 9.64 11.99 -5.94
C GLY A 38 8.28 12.66 -5.75
N LEU A 39 8.22 13.61 -4.82
CA LEU A 39 6.95 14.21 -4.41
C LEU A 39 6.23 14.89 -5.57
N TYR A 40 6.98 15.57 -6.45
CA TYR A 40 6.43 16.33 -7.58
C TYR A 40 7.27 16.11 -8.84
N SER A 41 6.60 15.91 -9.96
CA SER A 41 7.18 15.85 -11.30
C SER A 41 6.30 16.61 -12.29
N ASP A 42 6.91 17.31 -13.23
CA ASP A 42 6.23 18.05 -14.30
C ASP A 42 7.00 17.81 -15.61
N ASP A 43 6.90 16.57 -16.14
CA ASP A 43 7.49 16.22 -17.42
C ASP A 43 6.54 16.65 -18.55
N PRO A 44 6.95 17.53 -19.47
CA PRO A 44 6.13 17.95 -20.62
C PRO A 44 5.72 16.78 -21.54
N LYS A 45 6.37 15.64 -21.42
CA LYS A 45 6.05 14.42 -22.21
C LYS A 45 4.98 13.56 -21.56
N ASP A 46 4.63 13.85 -20.30
CA ASP A 46 3.55 13.14 -19.61
C ASP A 46 2.20 13.74 -20.01
N SER A 47 1.40 12.95 -20.72
CA SER A 47 0.05 13.35 -21.14
C SER A 47 -0.95 13.57 -19.98
N GLY A 48 -0.60 13.14 -18.79
CA GLY A 48 -1.38 13.32 -17.55
C GLY A 48 -1.14 14.65 -16.85
N GLY A 49 -0.18 15.47 -17.32
CA GLY A 49 0.25 16.72 -16.68
C GLY A 49 1.18 16.48 -15.50
N ALA A 50 1.24 17.48 -14.61
CA ALA A 50 2.03 17.36 -13.39
C ALA A 50 1.62 16.15 -12.54
N THR A 51 2.56 15.54 -11.88
CA THR A 51 2.32 14.40 -10.98
C THR A 51 2.77 14.74 -9.57
N MET A 52 1.93 14.45 -8.59
CA MET A 52 2.25 14.56 -7.17
C MET A 52 1.88 13.29 -6.45
N ARG A 53 2.82 12.73 -5.67
CA ARG A 53 2.60 11.49 -4.91
C ARG A 53 2.03 10.34 -5.77
N GLY A 54 2.54 10.20 -7.00
CA GLY A 54 2.09 9.16 -7.93
C GLY A 54 0.71 9.40 -8.59
N VAL A 55 0.04 10.52 -8.27
CA VAL A 55 -1.24 10.90 -8.88
C VAL A 55 -1.01 12.01 -9.91
N THR A 56 -1.42 11.77 -11.15
CA THR A 56 -1.33 12.80 -12.21
C THR A 56 -2.41 13.86 -12.02
N GLN A 57 -2.15 15.08 -12.49
CA GLN A 57 -3.09 16.20 -12.45
C GLN A 57 -4.45 15.80 -13.05
N LYS A 58 -4.44 15.13 -14.19
CA LYS A 58 -5.66 14.66 -14.85
C LYS A 58 -6.46 13.66 -13.99
N VAL A 59 -5.80 12.76 -13.27
CA VAL A 59 -6.47 11.81 -12.36
C VAL A 59 -7.07 12.56 -11.19
N TYR A 60 -6.35 13.53 -10.63
CA TYR A 60 -6.83 14.33 -9.52
C TYR A 60 -8.01 15.25 -9.93
N GLU A 61 -7.94 15.92 -11.10
CA GLU A 61 -9.05 16.71 -11.67
C GLU A 61 -10.32 15.88 -11.85
N ASN A 62 -10.19 14.65 -12.37
CA ASN A 62 -11.33 13.74 -12.50
C ASN A 62 -11.92 13.33 -11.14
N TYR A 63 -11.08 13.24 -10.10
CA TYR A 63 -11.54 12.91 -8.76
C TYR A 63 -12.30 14.06 -8.09
N VAL A 64 -11.79 15.30 -8.20
CA VAL A 64 -12.42 16.49 -7.59
C VAL A 64 -13.47 17.13 -8.49
N ASP A 65 -13.66 16.64 -9.71
CA ASP A 65 -14.61 17.11 -10.73
C ASP A 65 -14.44 18.61 -11.06
N ARG A 66 -13.19 19.07 -11.14
CA ARG A 66 -12.83 20.45 -11.53
C ARG A 66 -11.40 20.56 -12.03
N PRO A 67 -11.06 21.63 -12.80
CA PRO A 67 -9.66 21.93 -13.11
C PRO A 67 -8.84 22.20 -11.84
N VAL A 68 -7.57 21.81 -11.87
CA VAL A 68 -6.60 21.96 -10.79
C VAL A 68 -5.33 22.61 -11.33
N SER A 69 -4.77 23.59 -10.63
CA SER A 69 -3.51 24.20 -11.03
C SER A 69 -2.30 23.34 -10.63
N LYS A 70 -1.17 23.56 -11.32
CA LYS A 70 0.11 22.91 -10.95
C LYS A 70 0.56 23.28 -9.53
N ASP A 71 0.25 24.50 -9.07
CA ASP A 71 0.60 24.93 -7.71
C ASP A 71 -0.26 24.22 -6.67
N GLU A 72 -1.54 24.01 -6.96
CA GLU A 72 -2.40 23.17 -6.12
C GLU A 72 -1.88 21.72 -6.07
N MET A 73 -1.48 21.15 -7.21
CA MET A 73 -0.87 19.81 -7.24
C MET A 73 0.32 19.68 -6.29
N LYS A 74 1.20 20.68 -6.21
CA LYS A 74 2.37 20.68 -5.33
C LYS A 74 2.01 20.61 -3.83
N THR A 75 0.82 21.04 -3.45
CA THR A 75 0.38 21.07 -2.05
C THR A 75 -0.31 19.80 -1.59
N LEU A 76 -0.58 18.85 -2.50
CA LEU A 76 -1.30 17.62 -2.14
C LEU A 76 -0.57 16.80 -1.07
N SER A 77 -1.26 16.55 0.02
CA SER A 77 -0.85 15.65 1.10
C SER A 77 -1.14 14.19 0.77
N VAL A 78 -0.66 13.26 1.60
CA VAL A 78 -1.06 11.84 1.50
C VAL A 78 -2.57 11.71 1.68
N SER A 79 -3.16 12.46 2.61
CA SER A 79 -4.61 12.42 2.87
C SER A 79 -5.45 12.83 1.66
N ASP A 80 -4.96 13.77 0.82
CA ASP A 80 -5.68 14.21 -0.37
C ASP A 80 -5.71 13.13 -1.48
N VAL A 81 -4.70 12.30 -1.55
CA VAL A 81 -4.60 11.23 -2.56
C VAL A 81 -5.10 9.86 -2.06
N THR A 82 -5.22 9.68 -0.74
CA THR A 82 -5.68 8.42 -0.13
C THR A 82 -6.99 7.89 -0.73
N PRO A 83 -8.06 8.70 -0.93
CA PRO A 83 -9.31 8.18 -1.50
C PRO A 83 -9.17 7.64 -2.92
N ILE A 84 -8.22 8.19 -3.70
CA ILE A 84 -7.91 7.70 -5.04
C ILE A 84 -7.26 6.33 -4.96
N TYR A 85 -6.27 6.16 -4.09
CA TYR A 85 -5.60 4.88 -3.86
C TYR A 85 -6.53 3.83 -3.26
N GLU A 86 -7.43 4.24 -2.37
CA GLU A 86 -8.47 3.38 -1.79
C GLU A 86 -9.34 2.78 -2.89
N LYS A 87 -9.88 3.62 -3.75
CA LYS A 87 -10.78 3.20 -4.85
C LYS A 87 -10.05 2.35 -5.90
N GLU A 88 -8.89 2.81 -6.37
CA GLU A 88 -8.20 2.20 -7.51
C GLU A 88 -7.42 0.94 -7.15
N TYR A 89 -6.97 0.80 -5.90
CA TYR A 89 -6.10 -0.31 -5.47
C TYR A 89 -6.62 -1.04 -4.24
N TRP A 90 -6.79 -0.36 -3.11
CA TRP A 90 -7.07 -0.97 -1.81
C TRP A 90 -8.34 -1.82 -1.79
N THR A 91 -9.45 -1.25 -2.23
CA THR A 91 -10.73 -1.96 -2.34
C THR A 91 -10.63 -3.17 -3.26
N ARG A 92 -9.88 -3.05 -4.36
CA ARG A 92 -9.73 -4.10 -5.36
C ARG A 92 -8.86 -5.25 -4.90
N ILE A 93 -7.86 -4.99 -4.06
CA ILE A 93 -7.05 -6.04 -3.43
C ILE A 93 -7.69 -6.59 -2.15
N LYS A 94 -8.84 -6.06 -1.73
CA LYS A 94 -9.49 -6.42 -0.46
C LYS A 94 -8.58 -6.14 0.75
N GLY A 95 -7.89 -5.00 0.76
CA GLY A 95 -6.89 -4.63 1.75
C GLY A 95 -7.40 -4.79 3.19
N ASP A 96 -8.63 -4.34 3.46
CA ASP A 96 -9.26 -4.44 4.79
C ASP A 96 -9.44 -5.88 5.31
N LEU A 97 -9.35 -6.88 4.44
CA LEU A 97 -9.52 -8.29 4.78
C LEU A 97 -8.20 -9.07 4.79
N LEU A 98 -7.09 -8.40 4.53
CA LEU A 98 -5.75 -8.96 4.58
C LEU A 98 -5.11 -8.68 5.94
N PRO A 99 -4.32 -9.60 6.51
CA PRO A 99 -3.53 -9.33 7.70
C PRO A 99 -2.56 -8.17 7.50
N ALA A 100 -2.29 -7.41 8.60
CA ALA A 100 -1.32 -6.33 8.60
C ALA A 100 0.05 -6.79 8.07
N GLY A 101 0.68 -5.97 7.26
CA GLY A 101 1.92 -6.28 6.55
C GLY A 101 1.68 -6.98 5.20
N ILE A 102 0.79 -7.98 5.12
CA ILE A 102 0.41 -8.57 3.83
C ILE A 102 -0.31 -7.52 2.97
N ASP A 103 -1.26 -6.79 3.56
CA ASP A 103 -2.01 -5.72 2.94
C ASP A 103 -1.11 -4.66 2.27
N VAL A 104 -0.13 -4.13 3.01
CA VAL A 104 0.84 -3.14 2.51
C VAL A 104 1.70 -3.71 1.39
N GLN A 105 2.14 -4.96 1.52
CA GLN A 105 2.98 -5.59 0.51
C GLN A 105 2.24 -5.84 -0.81
N ILE A 106 0.95 -6.23 -0.72
CA ILE A 106 0.08 -6.41 -1.88
C ILE A 106 -0.28 -5.06 -2.50
N LEU A 107 -0.55 -4.03 -1.68
CA LEU A 107 -0.81 -2.67 -2.14
C LEU A 107 0.37 -2.11 -2.95
N ASP A 108 1.58 -2.20 -2.41
CA ASP A 108 2.79 -1.74 -3.10
C ASP A 108 2.97 -2.42 -4.47
N MET A 109 2.76 -3.72 -4.54
CA MET A 109 2.83 -4.45 -5.81
C MET A 109 1.68 -4.09 -6.76
N ALA A 110 0.48 -3.82 -6.24
CA ALA A 110 -0.67 -3.41 -7.04
C ALA A 110 -0.43 -2.03 -7.68
N ILE A 111 0.12 -1.09 -6.94
CA ILE A 111 0.52 0.23 -7.43
C ILE A 111 1.62 0.11 -8.49
N ASN A 112 2.64 -0.72 -8.23
CA ASN A 112 3.81 -0.85 -9.11
C ASN A 112 3.54 -1.63 -10.41
N ALA A 113 2.72 -2.70 -10.36
CA ALA A 113 2.58 -3.63 -11.47
C ALA A 113 1.13 -4.04 -11.78
N GLY A 114 0.17 -3.42 -11.11
CA GLY A 114 -1.27 -3.64 -11.30
C GLY A 114 -1.88 -4.69 -10.39
N VAL A 115 -3.14 -4.44 -10.01
CA VAL A 115 -3.94 -5.25 -9.08
C VAL A 115 -3.95 -6.74 -9.43
N SER A 116 -4.24 -7.08 -10.70
CA SER A 116 -4.32 -8.49 -11.12
C SER A 116 -3.00 -9.24 -10.93
N ARG A 117 -1.87 -8.55 -11.14
CA ARG A 117 -0.54 -9.16 -10.95
C ARG A 117 -0.23 -9.36 -9.49
N ALA A 118 -0.52 -8.38 -8.64
CA ALA A 118 -0.38 -8.49 -7.20
C ALA A 118 -1.19 -9.69 -6.67
N ALA A 119 -2.45 -9.80 -7.08
CA ALA A 119 -3.31 -10.92 -6.71
C ALA A 119 -2.76 -12.29 -7.18
N LYS A 120 -2.28 -12.39 -8.43
CA LYS A 120 -1.71 -13.64 -8.96
C LYS A 120 -0.47 -14.11 -8.19
N LEU A 121 0.38 -13.18 -7.74
CA LEU A 121 1.53 -13.54 -6.91
C LEU A 121 1.08 -14.08 -5.55
N LEU A 122 0.10 -13.42 -4.90
CA LEU A 122 -0.47 -13.89 -3.64
C LEU A 122 -1.07 -15.30 -3.79
N GLN A 123 -1.89 -15.51 -4.82
CA GLN A 123 -2.52 -16.78 -5.11
C GLN A 123 -1.53 -17.92 -5.29
N LYS A 124 -0.38 -17.65 -5.92
CA LYS A 124 0.72 -18.63 -6.01
C LYS A 124 1.31 -18.96 -4.65
N VAL A 125 1.50 -17.96 -3.79
CA VAL A 125 2.05 -18.16 -2.44
C VAL A 125 1.12 -19.01 -1.60
N VAL A 126 -0.18 -18.73 -1.63
CA VAL A 126 -1.17 -19.42 -0.78
C VAL A 126 -1.78 -20.67 -1.43
N GLY A 127 -1.31 -21.05 -2.62
CA GLY A 127 -1.72 -22.30 -3.30
C GLY A 127 -3.16 -22.31 -3.80
N THR A 128 -3.72 -21.15 -4.18
CA THR A 128 -5.08 -21.08 -4.74
C THR A 128 -5.08 -20.92 -6.26
N LYS A 129 -6.26 -20.98 -6.89
CA LYS A 129 -6.40 -20.73 -8.34
C LYS A 129 -5.85 -19.34 -8.69
N VAL A 130 -4.96 -19.29 -9.68
CA VAL A 130 -4.27 -18.07 -10.11
C VAL A 130 -5.09 -17.36 -11.19
N ASP A 131 -6.17 -16.68 -10.80
CA ASP A 131 -7.07 -15.96 -11.70
C ASP A 131 -6.89 -14.43 -11.66
N GLY A 132 -6.22 -13.89 -10.63
CA GLY A 132 -5.90 -12.47 -10.49
C GLY A 132 -6.97 -11.66 -9.77
N GLY A 133 -7.89 -12.32 -9.06
CA GLY A 133 -8.86 -11.68 -8.17
C GLY A 133 -8.75 -12.23 -6.75
N ILE A 134 -8.66 -11.36 -5.75
CA ILE A 134 -8.66 -11.79 -4.33
C ILE A 134 -10.10 -12.00 -3.88
N GLY A 135 -10.55 -13.24 -3.92
CA GLY A 135 -11.86 -13.67 -3.47
C GLY A 135 -11.79 -14.44 -2.14
N SER A 136 -12.96 -14.95 -1.69
CA SER A 136 -13.09 -15.67 -0.43
C SER A 136 -12.15 -16.87 -0.29
N GLN A 137 -11.89 -17.59 -1.38
CA GLN A 137 -10.93 -18.72 -1.38
C GLN A 137 -9.50 -18.27 -1.10
N THR A 138 -9.06 -17.17 -1.73
CA THR A 138 -7.72 -16.61 -1.49
C THR A 138 -7.60 -16.10 -0.06
N LEU A 139 -8.58 -15.35 0.43
CA LEU A 139 -8.60 -14.84 1.81
C LEU A 139 -8.60 -15.97 2.84
N ALA A 140 -9.40 -17.01 2.62
CA ALA A 140 -9.42 -18.19 3.50
C ALA A 140 -8.10 -18.98 3.48
N ALA A 141 -7.37 -18.98 2.38
CA ALA A 141 -6.05 -19.58 2.31
C ALA A 141 -5.00 -18.74 3.06
N VAL A 142 -5.04 -17.40 2.88
CA VAL A 142 -4.18 -16.46 3.63
C VAL A 142 -4.35 -16.65 5.14
N SER A 143 -5.62 -16.70 5.63
CA SER A 143 -5.90 -16.79 7.07
C SER A 143 -5.43 -18.10 7.74
N LYS A 144 -5.10 -19.12 6.96
CA LYS A 144 -4.58 -20.41 7.45
C LYS A 144 -3.05 -20.48 7.51
N MET A 145 -2.37 -19.50 6.95
CA MET A 145 -0.90 -19.46 6.89
C MET A 145 -0.33 -18.51 7.95
N ASN A 146 0.91 -18.74 8.32
CA ASN A 146 1.65 -17.79 9.13
C ASN A 146 1.90 -16.51 8.32
N THR A 147 1.61 -15.35 8.92
CA THR A 147 1.72 -14.05 8.24
C THR A 147 3.13 -13.75 7.78
N VAL A 148 4.14 -14.06 8.59
CA VAL A 148 5.56 -13.86 8.25
C VAL A 148 5.95 -14.70 7.05
N ASP A 149 5.55 -15.98 7.02
CA ASP A 149 5.83 -16.89 5.90
C ASP A 149 5.19 -16.37 4.60
N VAL A 150 3.97 -15.83 4.66
CA VAL A 150 3.31 -15.24 3.49
C VAL A 150 4.09 -14.03 2.99
N ILE A 151 4.51 -13.12 3.89
CA ILE A 151 5.29 -11.93 3.55
C ILE A 151 6.61 -12.30 2.88
N GLU A 152 7.37 -13.24 3.44
CA GLU A 152 8.65 -13.67 2.89
C GLU A 152 8.49 -14.36 1.53
N ASN A 153 7.56 -15.29 1.43
CA ASN A 153 7.29 -16.00 0.17
C ASN A 153 6.76 -15.05 -0.91
N TYR A 154 5.95 -14.06 -0.54
CA TYR A 154 5.48 -13.07 -1.49
C TYR A 154 6.63 -12.19 -2.01
N ALA A 155 7.51 -11.73 -1.13
CA ALA A 155 8.71 -11.00 -1.53
C ALA A 155 9.60 -11.81 -2.50
N ALA A 156 9.78 -13.11 -2.25
CA ALA A 156 10.51 -14.01 -3.15
C ALA A 156 9.81 -14.15 -4.52
N GLN A 157 8.48 -14.25 -4.57
CA GLN A 157 7.72 -14.28 -5.82
C GLN A 157 7.83 -12.94 -6.60
N ARG A 158 7.84 -11.79 -5.91
CA ARG A 158 8.07 -10.48 -6.52
C ARG A 158 9.47 -10.37 -7.11
N GLU A 159 10.49 -10.79 -6.37
CA GLU A 159 11.86 -10.82 -6.85
C GLU A 159 11.99 -11.65 -8.12
N ALA A 160 11.47 -12.89 -8.11
CA ALA A 160 11.46 -13.76 -9.27
C ALA A 160 10.69 -13.16 -10.46
N PHE A 161 9.62 -12.39 -10.19
CA PHE A 161 8.89 -11.67 -11.22
C PHE A 161 9.75 -10.57 -11.84
N TYR A 162 10.40 -9.72 -11.06
CA TYR A 162 11.24 -8.63 -11.57
C TYR A 162 12.44 -9.14 -12.38
N LYS A 163 13.12 -10.17 -11.90
CA LYS A 163 14.23 -10.82 -12.63
C LYS A 163 13.80 -11.35 -14.00
N ARG A 164 12.59 -11.92 -14.12
CA ARG A 164 12.05 -12.41 -15.40
C ARG A 164 11.74 -11.31 -16.41
N LEU A 165 11.55 -10.07 -15.97
CA LEU A 165 11.35 -8.94 -16.90
C LEU A 165 12.61 -8.64 -17.71
N ASN A 166 13.77 -9.09 -17.29
CA ASN A 166 15.07 -8.91 -17.94
C ASN A 166 15.32 -7.44 -18.32
N GLN A 167 15.15 -6.53 -17.36
CA GLN A 167 15.36 -5.09 -17.55
C GLN A 167 16.42 -4.56 -16.58
N PRO A 168 17.72 -4.77 -16.86
CA PRO A 168 18.82 -4.45 -15.93
C PRO A 168 18.84 -3.01 -15.43
N ARG A 169 18.34 -2.08 -16.26
CA ARG A 169 18.25 -0.65 -15.90
C ARG A 169 17.37 -0.40 -14.69
N PHE A 170 16.29 -1.14 -14.54
CA PHE A 170 15.26 -0.93 -13.50
C PHE A 170 15.33 -1.97 -12.39
N GLU A 171 15.88 -3.15 -12.67
CA GLU A 171 15.89 -4.31 -11.78
C GLU A 171 16.44 -3.97 -10.39
N LYS A 172 17.59 -3.30 -10.30
CA LYS A 172 18.19 -2.91 -9.01
C LYS A 172 17.26 -2.04 -8.17
N GLY A 173 16.52 -1.12 -8.81
CA GLY A 173 15.54 -0.27 -8.14
C GLY A 173 14.34 -1.07 -7.61
N TRP A 174 13.80 -1.97 -8.44
CA TRP A 174 12.68 -2.84 -8.06
C TRP A 174 13.02 -3.81 -6.93
N LEU A 175 14.19 -4.41 -6.96
CA LEU A 175 14.66 -5.30 -5.90
C LEU A 175 14.85 -4.58 -4.57
N ARG A 176 15.42 -3.37 -4.60
CA ARG A 176 15.55 -2.53 -3.40
C ARG A 176 14.18 -2.13 -2.83
N ARG A 177 13.21 -1.74 -3.69
CA ARG A 177 11.83 -1.46 -3.27
C ARG A 177 11.18 -2.67 -2.62
N ASN A 178 11.30 -3.85 -3.25
CA ASN A 178 10.77 -5.11 -2.73
C ASN A 178 11.31 -5.43 -1.34
N GLU A 179 12.62 -5.31 -1.14
CA GLU A 179 13.25 -5.56 0.16
C GLU A 179 12.78 -4.55 1.24
N LYS A 180 12.70 -3.25 0.91
CA LYS A 180 12.17 -2.24 1.84
C LYS A 180 10.73 -2.55 2.24
N THR A 181 9.86 -2.80 1.27
CA THR A 181 8.45 -3.12 1.54
C THR A 181 8.33 -4.38 2.40
N LYS A 182 9.16 -5.40 2.18
CA LYS A 182 9.20 -6.61 3.01
C LYS A 182 9.55 -6.29 4.46
N ILE A 183 10.58 -5.47 4.68
CA ILE A 183 11.01 -5.08 6.04
C ILE A 183 9.89 -4.35 6.78
N GLU A 184 9.22 -3.40 6.14
CA GLU A 184 8.10 -2.68 6.76
C GLU A 184 6.89 -3.61 7.00
N ALA A 185 6.58 -4.49 6.06
CA ALA A 185 5.54 -5.49 6.22
C ALA A 185 5.78 -6.42 7.42
N LEU A 186 7.02 -6.86 7.63
CA LEU A 186 7.40 -7.69 8.78
C LEU A 186 7.26 -6.93 10.12
N LYS A 187 7.57 -5.64 10.16
CA LYS A 187 7.35 -4.80 11.36
C LYS A 187 5.86 -4.73 11.69
N LEU A 188 5.02 -4.44 10.70
CA LEU A 188 3.57 -4.37 10.89
C LEU A 188 2.95 -5.71 11.33
N ALA A 189 3.48 -6.82 10.86
CA ALA A 189 3.02 -8.15 11.23
C ALA A 189 3.43 -8.56 12.67
N GLY A 190 4.40 -7.91 13.26
CA GLY A 190 4.91 -8.16 14.61
C GLY A 190 4.45 -7.16 15.67
N SER A 191 3.70 -6.13 15.28
CA SER A 191 3.17 -5.06 16.16
C SER A 191 1.87 -5.43 16.86
#